data_f39afc0832ed60d51323cd1b75611663
#
_entry.id   f39afc0832ed60d51323cd1b75611663
#
_cell.length_a   1.000
_cell.length_b   1.000
_cell.length_c   1.000
_cell.angle_alpha   90.00
_cell.angle_beta   90.00
_cell.angle_gamma   90.00
#
_symmetry.space_group_name_H-M   'P 1'
#
loop_
_entity.id
_entity.type
_entity.pdbx_description
1 polymer ?
#
loop_
_entity_poly.entity_id
_entity_poly.type
_entity_poly.pdbx_seq_one_letter_code
_entity_poly.pdbx_strand_id
1 'polypeptide(L)'
;MSLDKALDAGYDACETCGADFYAEELFPAPTATPAPEVVHPATALKPAGEARVYFYDSSKGYHIGPDCSSMKNAPARTLEEAVAGNKNACRRCNPPAASLLGLPALWLDENGLVHTSDECAAFAGQYRLVARDDALAQGLEACPDCGAAEYLIPGIVLAD
;
A
#
# COMPACT_ATOMS: atom_id res chain seq x y z
N MET A 1 -15.48 42.35 14.83
CA MET A 1 -14.07 42.17 14.48
C MET A 1 -13.68 40.82 15.07
N SER A 2 -12.99 39.95 14.34
CA SER A 2 -12.53 38.65 14.88
C SER A 2 -11.31 38.89 15.77
N LEU A 3 -11.05 37.95 16.72
CA LEU A 3 -9.91 38.02 17.63
C LEU A 3 -8.58 38.14 16.88
N ASP A 4 -8.42 37.37 15.79
CA ASP A 4 -7.22 37.41 14.95
C ASP A 4 -6.95 38.81 14.38
N LYS A 5 -8.00 39.49 13.90
CA LYS A 5 -7.87 40.86 13.39
C LYS A 5 -7.56 41.87 14.49
N ALA A 6 -7.97 41.59 15.72
CA ALA A 6 -7.64 42.46 16.87
C ALA A 6 -6.18 42.30 17.28
N LEU A 7 -5.69 41.07 17.31
CA LEU A 7 -4.28 40.78 17.64
C LEU A 7 -3.33 41.29 16.55
N ASP A 8 -3.66 41.10 15.28
CA ASP A 8 -2.89 41.59 14.14
C ASP A 8 -2.84 43.14 14.09
N ALA A 9 -3.88 43.79 14.61
CA ALA A 9 -3.96 45.24 14.68
C ALA A 9 -3.26 45.81 15.95
N GLY A 10 -2.64 44.96 16.77
CA GLY A 10 -1.88 45.34 17.98
C GLY A 10 -2.76 45.78 19.16
N TYR A 11 -3.99 45.28 19.25
CA TYR A 11 -4.81 45.50 20.43
C TYR A 11 -4.41 44.51 21.53
N ASP A 12 -4.05 45.04 22.70
CA ASP A 12 -3.75 44.22 23.86
C ASP A 12 -5.02 43.69 24.53
N ALA A 13 -4.90 42.58 25.25
CA ALA A 13 -5.98 42.02 26.02
C ALA A 13 -6.38 42.97 27.14
N CYS A 14 -7.68 43.06 27.42
CA CYS A 14 -8.18 43.93 28.47
C CYS A 14 -7.92 43.31 29.86
N GLU A 15 -6.99 43.88 30.64
CA GLU A 15 -6.66 43.42 31.99
C GLU A 15 -7.86 43.40 32.95
N THR A 16 -8.88 44.23 32.70
CA THR A 16 -10.06 44.33 33.56
C THR A 16 -11.12 43.29 33.26
N CYS A 17 -11.26 42.82 31.99
CA CYS A 17 -12.28 41.87 31.59
C CYS A 17 -11.73 40.45 31.33
N GLY A 18 -10.41 40.23 31.49
CA GLY A 18 -9.80 38.93 31.33
C GLY A 18 -9.90 38.35 29.93
N ALA A 19 -9.84 39.20 28.90
CA ALA A 19 -9.97 38.75 27.50
C ALA A 19 -8.84 37.82 27.06
N ASP A 20 -7.72 37.84 27.73
CA ASP A 20 -6.60 36.91 27.57
C ASP A 20 -6.97 35.47 27.96
N PHE A 21 -7.78 35.32 29.04
CA PHE A 21 -8.26 33.99 29.47
C PHE A 21 -9.11 33.28 28.43
N TYR A 22 -9.89 34.02 27.65
CA TYR A 22 -10.74 33.43 26.60
C TYR A 22 -9.95 33.02 25.36
N ALA A 23 -8.76 33.55 25.15
CA ALA A 23 -7.96 33.22 23.99
C ALA A 23 -7.35 31.82 24.10
N GLU A 24 -6.91 31.40 25.27
CA GLU A 24 -6.32 30.04 25.47
C GLU A 24 -7.38 28.95 25.55
N GLU A 25 -8.57 29.21 26.13
CA GLU A 25 -9.65 28.23 26.22
C GLU A 25 -10.39 28.01 24.89
N LEU A 26 -10.57 29.08 24.10
CA LEU A 26 -11.30 29.02 22.83
C LEU A 26 -10.44 28.61 21.63
N PHE A 27 -9.13 28.83 21.72
CA PHE A 27 -8.17 28.50 20.68
C PHE A 27 -6.97 27.77 21.27
N PRO A 28 -7.14 26.51 21.72
CA PRO A 28 -5.99 25.72 22.13
C PRO A 28 -5.00 25.68 20.98
N ALA A 29 -3.73 25.89 21.30
CA ALA A 29 -2.67 25.79 20.30
C ALA A 29 -2.86 24.47 19.50
N PRO A 30 -2.75 24.50 18.15
CA PRO A 30 -2.89 23.30 17.36
C PRO A 30 -1.93 22.24 17.89
N THR A 31 -2.49 21.15 18.40
CA THR A 31 -1.69 20.02 18.85
C THR A 31 -0.91 19.55 17.63
N ALA A 32 0.41 19.66 17.68
CA ALA A 32 1.25 19.19 16.58
C ALA A 32 0.91 17.72 16.32
N THR A 33 0.41 17.42 15.13
CA THR A 33 0.20 16.04 14.71
C THR A 33 1.57 15.36 14.76
N PRO A 34 1.73 14.27 15.52
CA PRO A 34 3.02 13.58 15.57
C PRO A 34 3.42 13.20 14.15
N ALA A 35 4.69 13.39 13.84
CA ALA A 35 5.22 12.92 12.55
C ALA A 35 4.96 11.41 12.42
N PRO A 36 4.62 10.92 11.22
CA PRO A 36 4.39 9.50 11.03
C PRO A 36 5.64 8.72 11.42
N GLU A 37 5.44 7.60 12.10
CA GLU A 37 6.52 6.70 12.47
C GLU A 37 7.09 6.05 11.19
N VAL A 38 8.41 6.13 11.04
CA VAL A 38 9.12 5.46 9.93
C VAL A 38 9.54 4.08 10.39
N VAL A 39 9.07 3.05 9.70
CA VAL A 39 9.40 1.64 9.98
C VAL A 39 10.32 1.12 8.89
N HIS A 40 11.37 0.41 9.34
CA HIS A 40 12.29 -0.35 8.49
C HIS A 40 11.98 -1.83 8.68
N PRO A 41 11.17 -2.46 7.82
CA PRO A 41 10.82 -3.86 7.96
C PRO A 41 12.06 -4.76 7.88
N ALA A 42 12.12 -5.78 8.73
CA ALA A 42 13.25 -6.71 8.78
C ALA A 42 13.34 -7.59 7.52
N THR A 43 12.19 -7.87 6.90
CA THR A 43 12.10 -8.68 5.68
C THR A 43 11.62 -7.79 4.54
N ALA A 44 12.40 -7.67 3.47
CA ALA A 44 12.01 -6.91 2.29
C ALA A 44 10.82 -7.55 1.55
N LEU A 45 9.95 -6.73 0.98
CA LEU A 45 8.93 -7.20 0.05
C LEU A 45 9.57 -7.68 -1.25
N LYS A 46 9.13 -8.84 -1.75
CA LYS A 46 9.43 -9.24 -3.12
C LYS A 46 8.73 -8.26 -4.08
N PRO A 47 9.47 -7.63 -5.01
CA PRO A 47 8.90 -6.65 -5.93
C PRO A 47 7.72 -7.21 -6.74
N ALA A 48 6.65 -6.45 -6.87
CA ALA A 48 5.50 -6.85 -7.70
C ALA A 48 5.90 -7.15 -9.16
N GLY A 49 6.95 -6.49 -9.66
CA GLY A 49 7.48 -6.71 -11.00
C GLY A 49 7.97 -8.14 -11.25
N GLU A 50 8.43 -8.83 -10.20
CA GLU A 50 8.90 -10.23 -10.25
C GLU A 50 7.77 -11.25 -10.23
N ALA A 51 6.52 -10.82 -10.11
CA ALA A 51 5.38 -11.71 -10.11
C ALA A 51 5.32 -12.54 -11.40
N ARG A 52 5.17 -13.86 -11.25
CA ARG A 52 5.17 -14.80 -12.38
C ARG A 52 3.87 -14.75 -13.15
N VAL A 53 3.95 -14.38 -14.41
CA VAL A 53 2.82 -14.36 -15.35
C VAL A 53 3.14 -15.16 -16.60
N TYR A 54 2.12 -15.50 -17.39
CA TYR A 54 2.26 -16.36 -18.57
C TYR A 54 1.75 -15.64 -19.80
N PHE A 55 2.59 -15.55 -20.83
CA PHE A 55 2.20 -14.99 -22.13
C PHE A 55 3.17 -15.39 -23.26
N TYR A 56 2.68 -15.42 -24.47
CA TYR A 56 3.50 -15.51 -25.69
C TYR A 56 3.87 -14.10 -26.18
N ASP A 57 4.98 -13.96 -26.88
CA ASP A 57 5.37 -12.67 -27.47
C ASP A 57 4.31 -12.12 -28.42
N SER A 58 3.62 -13.01 -29.15
CA SER A 58 2.52 -12.66 -30.06
C SER A 58 1.18 -12.38 -29.36
N SER A 59 1.03 -12.73 -28.07
CA SER A 59 -0.24 -12.50 -27.36
C SER A 59 -0.42 -11.04 -27.00
N LYS A 60 -1.69 -10.58 -26.94
CA LYS A 60 -2.03 -9.24 -26.48
C LYS A 60 -2.20 -9.17 -24.95
N GLY A 61 -2.30 -10.32 -24.29
CA GLY A 61 -2.57 -10.40 -22.87
C GLY A 61 -1.62 -11.31 -22.13
N TYR A 62 -1.53 -11.10 -20.80
CA TYR A 62 -0.85 -11.97 -19.88
C TYR A 62 -1.83 -12.57 -18.86
N HIS A 63 -1.46 -13.71 -18.29
CA HIS A 63 -2.31 -14.58 -17.47
C HIS A 63 -1.59 -15.00 -16.19
N ILE A 64 -2.34 -15.38 -15.14
CA ILE A 64 -1.75 -15.85 -13.89
C ILE A 64 -1.28 -17.31 -13.94
N GLY A 65 -1.77 -18.07 -14.90
CA GLY A 65 -1.42 -19.49 -15.04
C GLY A 65 -1.49 -19.96 -16.47
N PRO A 66 -0.79 -21.09 -16.79
CA PRO A 66 -0.75 -21.66 -18.13
C PRO A 66 -2.08 -22.31 -18.55
N ASP A 67 -2.98 -22.56 -17.57
CA ASP A 67 -4.26 -23.24 -17.85
C ASP A 67 -5.37 -22.26 -18.26
N CYS A 68 -5.12 -20.96 -18.21
CA CYS A 68 -6.10 -19.98 -18.61
C CYS A 68 -6.15 -19.83 -20.12
N SER A 69 -7.33 -20.10 -20.72
CA SER A 69 -7.57 -19.89 -22.14
C SER A 69 -6.61 -20.69 -23.03
N SER A 70 -5.97 -20.05 -24.02
CA SER A 70 -5.02 -20.66 -24.95
C SER A 70 -3.57 -20.59 -24.49
N MET A 71 -3.31 -20.42 -23.19
CA MET A 71 -1.96 -20.25 -22.63
C MET A 71 -1.21 -21.56 -22.36
N LYS A 72 -1.79 -22.70 -22.77
CA LYS A 72 -1.11 -24.00 -22.64
C LYS A 72 0.30 -23.94 -23.23
N ASN A 73 1.30 -24.25 -22.41
CA ASN A 73 2.73 -24.13 -22.73
C ASN A 73 3.26 -22.70 -22.93
N ALA A 74 2.50 -21.65 -22.55
CA ALA A 74 3.07 -20.30 -22.52
C ALA A 74 4.25 -20.24 -21.52
N PRO A 75 5.37 -19.59 -21.89
CA PRO A 75 6.47 -19.45 -20.97
C PRO A 75 6.09 -18.59 -19.76
N ALA A 76 6.63 -18.97 -18.60
CA ALA A 76 6.59 -18.13 -17.42
C ALA A 76 7.52 -16.94 -17.62
N ARG A 77 7.03 -15.75 -17.31
CA ARG A 77 7.72 -14.48 -17.41
C ARG A 77 7.37 -13.61 -16.21
N THR A 78 7.94 -12.43 -16.11
CA THR A 78 7.63 -11.49 -15.03
C THR A 78 6.54 -10.51 -15.42
N LEU A 79 5.88 -9.92 -14.42
CA LEU A 79 4.91 -8.85 -14.63
C LEU A 79 5.57 -7.63 -15.30
N GLU A 80 6.81 -7.32 -14.90
CA GLU A 80 7.58 -6.24 -15.50
C GLU A 80 7.78 -6.44 -17.01
N GLU A 81 8.15 -7.65 -17.44
CA GLU A 81 8.27 -7.99 -18.88
C GLU A 81 6.92 -7.88 -19.61
N ALA A 82 5.83 -8.28 -18.96
CA ALA A 82 4.49 -8.15 -19.55
C ALA A 82 4.12 -6.69 -19.79
N VAL A 83 4.39 -5.82 -18.80
CA VAL A 83 4.10 -4.38 -18.90
C VAL A 83 5.02 -3.70 -19.93
N ALA A 84 6.32 -4.00 -19.92
CA ALA A 84 7.26 -3.51 -20.93
C ALA A 84 6.86 -3.92 -22.35
N GLY A 85 6.27 -5.13 -22.51
CA GLY A 85 5.70 -5.62 -23.75
C GLY A 85 4.29 -5.10 -24.09
N ASN A 86 3.76 -4.10 -23.35
CA ASN A 86 2.41 -3.55 -23.52
C ASN A 86 1.31 -4.62 -23.51
N LYS A 87 1.46 -5.66 -22.68
CA LYS A 87 0.46 -6.72 -22.53
C LYS A 87 -0.65 -6.27 -21.57
N ASN A 88 -1.89 -6.69 -21.86
CA ASN A 88 -3.03 -6.40 -21.01
C ASN A 88 -3.29 -7.56 -20.04
N ALA A 89 -3.73 -7.24 -18.82
CA ALA A 89 -4.17 -8.25 -17.87
C ALA A 89 -5.40 -9.02 -18.40
N CYS A 90 -5.39 -10.33 -18.30
CA CYS A 90 -6.53 -11.16 -18.68
C CYS A 90 -7.69 -10.95 -17.71
N ARG A 91 -8.84 -10.52 -18.22
CA ARG A 91 -10.05 -10.30 -17.41
C ARG A 91 -10.66 -11.58 -16.83
N ARG A 92 -10.29 -12.74 -17.36
CA ARG A 92 -10.86 -14.03 -16.95
C ARG A 92 -10.14 -14.61 -15.72
N CYS A 93 -8.81 -14.57 -15.70
CA CYS A 93 -8.02 -15.13 -14.60
C CYS A 93 -7.44 -14.08 -13.67
N ASN A 94 -7.69 -12.80 -13.94
CA ASN A 94 -7.36 -11.66 -13.09
C ASN A 94 -5.91 -11.72 -12.57
N PRO A 95 -4.88 -11.72 -13.43
CA PRO A 95 -3.49 -11.71 -13.01
C PRO A 95 -3.16 -10.37 -12.33
N PRO A 96 -1.99 -10.26 -11.67
CA PRO A 96 -1.57 -9.02 -11.04
C PRO A 96 -1.70 -7.81 -11.97
N ALA A 97 -2.23 -6.71 -11.45
CA ALA A 97 -2.42 -5.50 -12.24
C ALA A 97 -1.09 -4.76 -12.46
N ALA A 98 -0.92 -4.19 -13.66
CA ALA A 98 0.25 -3.38 -14.00
C ALA A 98 0.42 -2.16 -13.08
N SER A 99 -0.66 -1.64 -12.51
CA SER A 99 -0.65 -0.52 -11.57
C SER A 99 0.03 -0.81 -10.24
N LEU A 100 0.34 -2.08 -9.94
CA LEU A 100 1.08 -2.48 -8.74
C LEU A 100 2.60 -2.31 -8.89
N LEU A 101 3.11 -2.10 -10.11
CA LEU A 101 4.53 -1.85 -10.32
C LEU A 101 4.97 -0.57 -9.60
N GLY A 102 6.05 -0.70 -8.82
CA GLY A 102 6.59 0.42 -8.05
C GLY A 102 5.81 0.76 -6.77
N LEU A 103 4.75 0.00 -6.45
CA LEU A 103 4.04 0.13 -5.18
C LEU A 103 4.47 -0.97 -4.20
N PRO A 104 4.44 -0.70 -2.89
CA PRO A 104 4.54 -1.75 -1.89
C PRO A 104 3.34 -2.69 -2.03
N ALA A 105 3.56 -3.88 -2.59
CA ALA A 105 2.54 -4.88 -2.82
C ALA A 105 2.81 -6.14 -1.99
N LEU A 106 1.76 -6.67 -1.39
CA LEU A 106 1.77 -7.89 -0.61
C LEU A 106 1.24 -9.07 -1.43
N TRP A 107 1.71 -10.25 -1.11
CA TRP A 107 1.38 -11.50 -1.79
C TRP A 107 0.28 -12.22 -1.02
N LEU A 108 -0.94 -12.19 -1.54
CA LEU A 108 -2.11 -12.80 -0.92
C LEU A 108 -2.23 -14.24 -1.39
N ASP A 109 -2.27 -15.19 -0.46
CA ASP A 109 -2.44 -16.62 -0.71
C ASP A 109 -3.92 -17.06 -0.79
N GLU A 110 -4.17 -18.33 -1.04
CA GLU A 110 -5.52 -18.90 -1.13
C GLU A 110 -6.25 -18.95 0.23
N ASN A 111 -5.51 -18.92 1.34
CA ASN A 111 -6.08 -18.87 2.70
C ASN A 111 -6.49 -17.46 3.13
N GLY A 112 -6.16 -16.45 2.33
CA GLY A 112 -6.44 -15.05 2.65
C GLY A 112 -5.38 -14.39 3.53
N LEU A 113 -4.21 -15.01 3.69
CA LEU A 113 -3.07 -14.42 4.38
C LEU A 113 -2.19 -13.64 3.41
N VAL A 114 -1.68 -12.51 3.87
CA VAL A 114 -0.70 -11.74 3.09
C VAL A 114 0.72 -12.08 3.53
N HIS A 115 1.62 -12.14 2.56
CA HIS A 115 3.02 -12.48 2.71
C HIS A 115 3.93 -11.43 2.08
N THR A 116 5.20 -11.43 2.46
CA THR A 116 6.23 -10.58 1.81
C THR A 116 6.65 -11.12 0.44
N SER A 117 6.43 -12.42 0.18
CA SER A 117 6.72 -13.06 -1.11
C SER A 117 5.93 -14.37 -1.27
N ASP A 118 5.82 -14.87 -2.51
CA ASP A 118 5.28 -16.21 -2.83
C ASP A 118 6.25 -17.34 -2.49
N GLU A 119 7.45 -17.02 -2.03
CA GLU A 119 8.49 -17.98 -1.61
C GLU A 119 8.47 -18.31 -0.12
N CYS A 120 7.56 -17.65 0.64
CA CYS A 120 7.36 -17.99 2.05
C CYS A 120 6.95 -19.46 2.21
N ALA A 121 7.57 -20.16 3.15
CA ALA A 121 7.29 -21.60 3.38
C ALA A 121 5.82 -21.89 3.75
N ALA A 122 5.13 -20.91 4.33
CA ALA A 122 3.70 -21.00 4.69
C ALA A 122 2.76 -20.59 3.57
N PHE A 123 3.30 -20.16 2.41
CA PHE A 123 2.48 -19.70 1.28
C PHE A 123 1.70 -20.86 0.64
N ALA A 124 0.41 -20.68 0.42
CA ALA A 124 -0.47 -21.73 -0.11
C ALA A 124 -1.12 -21.32 -1.43
N GLY A 125 -1.04 -22.19 -2.42
CA GLY A 125 -1.82 -22.11 -3.66
C GLY A 125 -1.39 -21.03 -4.64
N GLN A 126 -2.36 -20.49 -5.37
CA GLN A 126 -2.13 -19.39 -6.30
C GLN A 126 -2.08 -18.05 -5.55
N TYR A 127 -1.18 -17.19 -5.96
CA TYR A 127 -1.08 -15.86 -5.38
C TYR A 127 -1.97 -14.83 -6.10
N ARG A 128 -2.30 -13.79 -5.36
CA ARG A 128 -2.74 -12.50 -5.89
C ARG A 128 -1.87 -11.42 -5.27
N LEU A 129 -1.59 -10.37 -6.01
CA LEU A 129 -0.95 -9.20 -5.44
C LEU A 129 -2.02 -8.19 -5.01
N VAL A 130 -1.79 -7.57 -3.87
CA VAL A 130 -2.62 -6.51 -3.31
C VAL A 130 -1.72 -5.35 -2.88
N ALA A 131 -2.09 -4.12 -3.22
CA ALA A 131 -1.36 -2.97 -2.69
C ALA A 131 -1.46 -2.96 -1.16
N ARG A 132 -0.40 -2.52 -0.49
CA ARG A 132 -0.37 -2.43 0.97
C ARG A 132 -1.58 -1.68 1.55
N ASP A 133 -1.91 -0.53 0.97
CA ASP A 133 -3.00 0.30 1.47
C ASP A 133 -4.37 -0.37 1.29
N ASP A 134 -4.54 -1.12 0.20
CA ASP A 134 -5.75 -1.93 -0.02
C ASP A 134 -5.82 -3.10 0.96
N ALA A 135 -4.69 -3.73 1.29
CA ALA A 135 -4.64 -4.80 2.28
C ALA A 135 -5.02 -4.28 3.67
N LEU A 136 -4.52 -3.11 4.06
CA LEU A 136 -4.91 -2.42 5.30
C LEU A 136 -6.40 -2.07 5.32
N ALA A 137 -6.91 -1.49 4.24
CA ALA A 137 -8.33 -1.09 4.14
C ALA A 137 -9.28 -2.29 4.19
N GLN A 138 -8.85 -3.45 3.69
CA GLN A 138 -9.61 -4.70 3.73
C GLN A 138 -9.44 -5.47 5.05
N GLY A 139 -8.52 -5.05 5.92
CA GLY A 139 -8.22 -5.75 7.17
C GLY A 139 -7.66 -7.15 6.97
N LEU A 140 -6.82 -7.34 5.93
CA LEU A 140 -6.22 -8.64 5.65
C LEU A 140 -5.25 -9.03 6.76
N GLU A 141 -5.18 -10.34 7.05
CA GLU A 141 -4.29 -10.89 8.07
C GLU A 141 -2.90 -11.18 7.49
N ALA A 142 -1.86 -10.92 8.29
CA ALA A 142 -0.49 -11.18 7.91
C ALA A 142 -0.07 -12.61 8.26
N CYS A 143 0.71 -13.24 7.39
CA CYS A 143 1.43 -14.44 7.73
C CYS A 143 2.41 -14.18 8.88
N PRO A 144 2.41 -15.00 9.94
CA PRO A 144 3.31 -14.81 11.09
C PRO A 144 4.78 -15.12 10.79
N ASP A 145 5.05 -15.88 9.72
CA ASP A 145 6.37 -16.48 9.48
C ASP A 145 7.30 -15.61 8.61
N CYS A 146 6.77 -14.65 7.87
CA CYS A 146 7.55 -13.90 6.89
C CYS A 146 7.66 -12.38 7.17
N GLY A 147 7.22 -11.90 8.33
CA GLY A 147 7.32 -10.49 8.70
C GLY A 147 6.31 -9.58 7.98
N ALA A 148 5.31 -10.12 7.29
CA ALA A 148 4.29 -9.33 6.59
C ALA A 148 3.50 -8.40 7.54
N ALA A 149 3.42 -8.72 8.82
CA ALA A 149 2.75 -7.91 9.84
C ALA A 149 3.37 -6.50 9.98
N GLU A 150 4.68 -6.35 9.75
CA GLU A 150 5.38 -5.06 9.82
C GLU A 150 4.88 -4.08 8.74
N TYR A 151 4.37 -4.61 7.63
CA TYR A 151 3.79 -3.83 6.54
C TYR A 151 2.33 -3.43 6.77
N LEU A 152 1.62 -4.12 7.68
CA LEU A 152 0.20 -3.88 7.96
C LEU A 152 -0.04 -2.99 9.19
N ILE A 153 0.94 -2.22 9.62
CA ILE A 153 0.79 -1.24 10.70
C ILE A 153 0.16 0.04 10.11
N PRO A 154 -1.03 0.46 10.59
CA PRO A 154 -1.65 1.69 10.09
C PRO A 154 -0.84 2.95 10.47
N GLY A 155 -0.83 3.93 9.57
CA GLY A 155 -0.26 5.26 9.85
C GLY A 155 1.26 5.34 9.83
N ILE A 156 1.96 4.27 9.46
CA ILE A 156 3.43 4.28 9.29
C ILE A 156 3.83 4.66 7.86
N VAL A 157 5.03 5.20 7.72
CA VAL A 157 5.75 5.36 6.46
C VAL A 157 6.79 4.25 6.38
N LEU A 158 6.81 3.52 5.27
CA LEU A 158 7.87 2.54 5.01
C LEU A 158 9.10 3.29 4.54
N ALA A 159 10.27 2.93 5.07
CA ALA A 159 11.53 3.41 4.54
C ALA A 159 11.84 2.70 3.21
N ASP A 160 12.41 3.45 2.26
CA ASP A 160 12.91 2.93 0.99
C ASP A 160 14.16 2.05 1.18
#